data_19d65400edd463a4a8c1cbbe3c2510be
#
_entry.id   19d65400edd463a4a8c1cbbe3c2510be
#
_cell.length_a   1.000
_cell.length_b   1.000
_cell.length_c   1.000
_cell.angle_alpha   90.00
_cell.angle_beta   90.00
_cell.angle_gamma   90.00
#
_symmetry.space_group_name_H-M   'P 1'
#
loop_
_entity.id
_entity.type
_entity.pdbx_description
1 polymer ?
#
loop_
_entity_poly.entity_id
_entity_poly.type
_entity_poly.pdbx_seq_one_letter_code
_entity_poly.pdbx_strand_id
1 'polypeptide(L)'
;MARDSERPPPRVGSYKDKMKIVRAEHLGMCFGVRDAITLALEQAQAQPLTILGDLVHNETVLAELRARGIGFQNDAKEVATQTVMITAHGASERKLDAVRQRGLKVLEATCPLVVVAHRAVAKLVGDGFHPIIIGKRDHVEVRGLTEDLAAFDVVLSEDDVLQLAERSRFGIAAQTTQPIDKVRHLAGLIRRRFPNSEVRFIDTVCQPTKQRQNAANELAQQCDVVIVIGGANSNNTRELVVTCSRYCAHVHHVQATTDLQANWFESAQTVGITAGTSTPDSVIIEVERQIHRFADSHDFSQPHTNLEHHIA
;
A
#
# COMPACT_ATOMS: atom_id res chain seq x y z
N MET A 1 -55.46 9.35 54.25
CA MET A 1 -54.49 8.37 53.71
C MET A 1 -53.95 8.94 52.38
N ALA A 2 -52.85 9.63 52.48
CA ALA A 2 -52.12 10.16 51.30
C ALA A 2 -51.13 9.08 50.80
N ARG A 3 -51.17 8.78 49.51
CA ARG A 3 -50.21 7.84 48.88
C ARG A 3 -48.97 8.65 48.51
N ASP A 4 -47.85 8.25 49.12
CA ASP A 4 -46.52 8.70 48.69
C ASP A 4 -46.25 8.26 47.23
N SER A 5 -46.00 9.24 46.38
CA SER A 5 -45.53 9.03 45.04
C SER A 5 -44.01 8.86 45.07
N GLU A 6 -43.54 7.61 45.03
CA GLU A 6 -42.14 7.28 44.84
C GLU A 6 -41.63 7.88 43.50
N ARG A 7 -40.62 8.72 43.58
CA ARG A 7 -39.86 9.20 42.40
C ARG A 7 -39.03 8.04 41.88
N PRO A 8 -39.01 7.80 40.57
CA PRO A 8 -38.11 6.81 40.01
C PRO A 8 -36.65 7.21 40.25
N PRO A 9 -35.75 6.23 40.47
CA PRO A 9 -34.33 6.50 40.69
C PRO A 9 -33.72 7.21 39.46
N PRO A 10 -32.68 8.06 39.66
CA PRO A 10 -32.01 8.72 38.56
C PRO A 10 -31.42 7.67 37.59
N ARG A 11 -31.65 7.84 36.29
CA ARG A 11 -31.02 7.02 35.24
C ARG A 11 -29.50 7.12 35.41
N VAL A 12 -28.87 6.01 35.73
CA VAL A 12 -27.41 5.84 35.69
C VAL A 12 -26.98 6.20 34.28
N GLY A 13 -26.12 7.23 34.16
CA GLY A 13 -25.57 7.64 32.90
C GLY A 13 -24.92 6.43 32.17
N SER A 14 -25.23 6.28 30.91
CA SER A 14 -24.59 5.24 30.07
C SER A 14 -23.08 5.47 30.10
N TYR A 15 -22.33 4.52 30.63
CA TYR A 15 -20.91 4.41 30.36
C TYR A 15 -20.76 4.44 28.83
N LYS A 16 -20.16 5.50 28.29
CA LYS A 16 -19.70 5.47 26.89
C LYS A 16 -18.69 4.32 26.83
N ASP A 17 -19.00 3.30 26.06
CA ASP A 17 -18.03 2.24 25.80
C ASP A 17 -16.74 2.88 25.27
N LYS A 18 -15.61 2.49 25.86
CA LYS A 18 -14.30 2.99 25.48
C LYS A 18 -14.07 2.69 23.99
N MET A 19 -13.61 3.68 23.21
CA MET A 19 -13.30 3.53 21.79
C MET A 19 -12.43 2.30 21.54
N LYS A 20 -12.90 1.38 20.69
CA LYS A 20 -12.20 0.15 20.34
C LYS A 20 -11.26 0.42 19.17
N ILE A 21 -10.00 0.02 19.27
CA ILE A 21 -9.02 0.08 18.18
C ILE A 21 -8.74 -1.34 17.68
N VAL A 22 -8.85 -1.54 16.36
CA VAL A 22 -8.72 -2.85 15.70
C VAL A 22 -7.69 -2.75 14.58
N ARG A 23 -6.74 -3.67 14.55
CA ARG A 23 -5.81 -3.80 13.42
C ARG A 23 -6.36 -4.76 12.37
N ALA A 24 -6.12 -4.47 11.09
CA ALA A 24 -6.32 -5.45 10.03
C ALA A 24 -5.45 -6.69 10.27
N GLU A 25 -5.93 -7.89 9.93
CA GLU A 25 -5.19 -9.15 10.10
C GLU A 25 -3.85 -9.13 9.34
N HIS A 26 -3.86 -8.54 8.15
CA HIS A 26 -2.68 -8.37 7.30
C HIS A 26 -2.45 -6.89 7.03
N LEU A 27 -1.39 -6.29 7.59
CA LEU A 27 -1.01 -4.90 7.38
C LEU A 27 0.51 -4.72 7.41
N GLY A 28 0.99 -3.55 6.96
CA GLY A 28 2.37 -3.13 7.07
C GLY A 28 3.33 -3.85 6.12
N MET A 29 4.60 -3.81 6.44
CA MET A 29 5.68 -4.20 5.55
C MET A 29 5.61 -5.67 5.11
N CYS A 30 5.65 -5.92 3.80
CA CYS A 30 5.71 -7.28 3.27
C CYS A 30 7.16 -7.81 3.25
N PHE A 31 7.32 -9.13 3.07
CA PHE A 31 8.64 -9.76 3.07
C PHE A 31 9.57 -9.20 1.97
N GLY A 32 9.09 -9.02 0.74
CA GLY A 32 9.94 -8.56 -0.36
C GLY A 32 10.47 -7.14 -0.17
N VAL A 33 9.72 -6.26 0.52
CA VAL A 33 10.19 -4.94 0.94
C VAL A 33 11.20 -5.06 2.09
N ARG A 34 10.91 -5.90 3.07
CA ARG A 34 11.79 -6.12 4.24
C ARG A 34 13.14 -6.67 3.81
N ASP A 35 13.15 -7.68 2.94
CA ASP A 35 14.36 -8.29 2.41
C ASP A 35 15.21 -7.28 1.62
N ALA A 36 14.57 -6.43 0.81
CA ALA A 36 15.28 -5.39 0.06
C ALA A 36 15.95 -4.36 0.97
N ILE A 37 15.27 -3.93 2.04
CA ILE A 37 15.83 -2.99 3.05
C ILE A 37 16.98 -3.65 3.80
N THR A 38 16.81 -4.89 4.26
CA THR A 38 17.85 -5.65 4.97
C THR A 38 19.10 -5.78 4.10
N LEU A 39 18.93 -6.19 2.84
CA LEU A 39 20.04 -6.31 1.89
C LEU A 39 20.76 -4.97 1.67
N ALA A 40 20.02 -3.86 1.55
CA ALA A 40 20.62 -2.54 1.39
C ALA A 40 21.48 -2.14 2.61
N LEU A 41 20.96 -2.38 3.81
CA LEU A 41 21.67 -2.06 5.06
C LEU A 41 22.92 -2.91 5.25
N GLU A 42 22.85 -4.22 4.99
CA GLU A 42 23.98 -5.14 5.07
C GLU A 42 25.10 -4.76 4.08
N GLN A 43 24.74 -4.48 2.84
CA GLN A 43 25.72 -4.11 1.81
C GLN A 43 26.35 -2.75 2.07
N ALA A 44 25.60 -1.78 2.58
CA ALA A 44 26.12 -0.46 2.92
C ALA A 44 27.15 -0.49 4.07
N GLN A 45 27.10 -1.50 4.95
CA GLN A 45 28.13 -1.72 5.96
C GLN A 45 29.48 -2.17 5.37
N ALA A 46 29.44 -2.89 4.26
CA ALA A 46 30.63 -3.47 3.63
C ALA A 46 31.28 -2.55 2.59
N GLN A 47 30.51 -1.72 1.90
CA GLN A 47 30.99 -0.90 0.78
C GLN A 47 30.01 0.27 0.48
N PRO A 48 30.49 1.36 -0.17
CA PRO A 48 29.62 2.40 -0.68
C PRO A 48 28.59 1.84 -1.66
N LEU A 49 27.31 2.16 -1.42
CA LEU A 49 26.17 1.67 -2.17
C LEU A 49 25.33 2.80 -2.74
N THR A 50 24.94 2.70 -4.02
CA THR A 50 23.91 3.54 -4.63
C THR A 50 22.73 2.68 -5.07
N ILE A 51 21.53 3.10 -4.71
CA ILE A 51 20.27 2.49 -5.16
C ILE A 51 19.78 3.26 -6.40
N LEU A 52 19.36 2.53 -7.44
CA LEU A 52 18.92 3.10 -8.70
C LEU A 52 17.39 3.29 -8.71
N GLY A 53 16.93 4.44 -8.25
CA GLY A 53 15.55 4.78 -7.95
C GLY A 53 15.21 4.65 -6.47
N ASP A 54 13.92 4.79 -6.13
CA ASP A 54 13.45 4.59 -4.77
C ASP A 54 13.36 3.09 -4.44
N LEU A 55 14.07 2.64 -3.40
CA LEU A 55 14.05 1.23 -3.01
C LEU A 55 12.62 0.75 -2.76
N VAL A 56 11.85 1.60 -2.10
CA VAL A 56 10.44 1.43 -1.78
C VAL A 56 9.73 2.78 -1.80
N HIS A 57 8.41 2.80 -1.96
CA HIS A 57 7.63 4.05 -1.94
C HIS A 57 7.22 4.44 -0.51
N ASN A 58 8.22 4.74 0.34
CA ASN A 58 8.01 5.22 1.71
C ASN A 58 9.17 6.14 2.12
N GLU A 59 8.88 7.44 2.31
CA GLU A 59 9.92 8.43 2.57
C GLU A 59 10.62 8.23 3.93
N THR A 60 9.91 7.74 4.93
CA THR A 60 10.53 7.41 6.24
C THR A 60 11.63 6.37 6.06
N VAL A 61 11.39 5.34 5.26
CA VAL A 61 12.40 4.31 4.95
C VAL A 61 13.54 4.90 4.13
N LEU A 62 13.22 5.70 3.11
CA LEU A 62 14.27 6.32 2.26
C LEU A 62 15.14 7.28 3.05
N ALA A 63 14.56 8.07 3.97
CA ALA A 63 15.30 8.97 4.84
C ALA A 63 16.24 8.19 5.79
N GLU A 64 15.79 7.07 6.35
CA GLU A 64 16.64 6.21 7.18
C GLU A 64 17.83 5.65 6.39
N LEU A 65 17.60 5.16 5.17
CA LEU A 65 18.66 4.63 4.31
C LEU A 65 19.66 5.72 3.91
N ARG A 66 19.19 6.94 3.59
CA ARG A 66 20.08 8.11 3.33
C ARG A 66 20.92 8.47 4.56
N ALA A 67 20.33 8.44 5.75
CA ALA A 67 21.04 8.69 7.01
C ALA A 67 22.14 7.65 7.30
N ARG A 68 22.04 6.45 6.71
CA ARG A 68 23.07 5.39 6.74
C ARG A 68 24.13 5.53 5.64
N GLY A 69 24.12 6.64 4.87
CA GLY A 69 25.09 6.91 3.81
C GLY A 69 24.82 6.22 2.47
N ILE A 70 23.64 5.64 2.28
CA ILE A 70 23.25 5.03 1.00
C ILE A 70 22.88 6.12 0.01
N GLY A 71 23.50 6.11 -1.18
CA GLY A 71 23.20 7.01 -2.27
C GLY A 71 21.95 6.60 -3.04
N PHE A 72 21.26 7.58 -3.65
CA PHE A 72 20.10 7.33 -4.53
C PHE A 72 20.29 8.12 -5.81
N GLN A 73 20.14 7.46 -6.96
CA GLN A 73 20.20 8.07 -8.29
C GLN A 73 19.12 7.49 -9.18
N ASN A 74 18.57 8.30 -10.08
CA ASN A 74 17.55 7.84 -11.04
C ASN A 74 18.16 7.38 -12.37
N ASP A 75 19.32 7.91 -12.74
CA ASP A 75 20.05 7.53 -13.94
C ASP A 75 21.33 6.78 -13.56
N ALA A 76 21.56 5.66 -14.22
CA ALA A 76 22.80 4.89 -14.06
C ALA A 76 24.07 5.74 -14.34
N LYS A 77 23.98 6.77 -15.20
CA LYS A 77 25.10 7.66 -15.53
C LYS A 77 25.59 8.48 -14.35
N GLU A 78 24.73 8.78 -13.38
CA GLU A 78 25.02 9.61 -12.22
C GLU A 78 25.58 8.80 -11.05
N VAL A 79 25.63 7.48 -11.17
CA VAL A 79 26.15 6.61 -10.11
C VAL A 79 27.67 6.78 -9.99
N ALA A 80 28.13 7.12 -8.78
CA ALA A 80 29.55 7.28 -8.46
C ALA A 80 30.17 6.08 -7.73
N THR A 81 29.35 5.17 -7.18
CA THR A 81 29.82 3.98 -6.45
C THR A 81 30.08 2.82 -7.40
N GLN A 82 30.95 1.88 -6.97
CA GLN A 82 31.21 0.64 -7.73
C GLN A 82 30.04 -0.34 -7.67
N THR A 83 29.19 -0.26 -6.63
CA THR A 83 28.06 -1.16 -6.44
C THR A 83 26.76 -0.38 -6.57
N VAL A 84 25.86 -0.90 -7.41
CA VAL A 84 24.52 -0.38 -7.68
C VAL A 84 23.48 -1.43 -7.30
N MET A 85 22.49 -1.01 -6.52
CA MET A 85 21.38 -1.87 -6.14
C MET A 85 20.13 -1.55 -6.97
N ILE A 86 19.53 -2.59 -7.54
CA ILE A 86 18.21 -2.53 -8.17
C ILE A 86 17.15 -2.62 -7.08
N THR A 87 16.07 -1.86 -7.22
CA THR A 87 15.01 -1.76 -6.22
C THR A 87 14.15 -3.02 -6.12
N ALA A 88 13.32 -3.11 -5.07
CA ALA A 88 12.34 -4.19 -4.91
C ALA A 88 11.34 -4.30 -6.08
N HIS A 89 11.16 -3.22 -6.84
CA HIS A 89 10.25 -3.15 -7.99
C HIS A 89 10.83 -3.78 -9.28
N GLY A 90 12.10 -4.19 -9.27
CA GLY A 90 12.80 -4.70 -10.45
C GLY A 90 13.18 -3.62 -11.45
N ALA A 91 13.79 -4.05 -12.54
CA ALA A 91 14.17 -3.21 -13.67
C ALA A 91 14.07 -4.01 -14.98
N SER A 92 14.03 -3.31 -16.14
CA SER A 92 14.17 -3.91 -17.45
C SER A 92 15.60 -4.41 -17.68
N GLU A 93 15.78 -5.42 -18.55
CA GLU A 93 17.13 -5.87 -18.96
C GLU A 93 17.94 -4.74 -19.58
N ARG A 94 17.29 -3.88 -20.38
CA ARG A 94 17.93 -2.67 -20.94
C ARG A 94 18.56 -1.80 -19.85
N LYS A 95 17.87 -1.60 -18.73
CA LYS A 95 18.37 -0.81 -17.60
C LYS A 95 19.51 -1.54 -16.89
N LEU A 96 19.40 -2.84 -16.69
CA LEU A 96 20.46 -3.68 -16.12
C LEU A 96 21.73 -3.66 -16.99
N ASP A 97 21.57 -3.80 -18.30
CA ASP A 97 22.69 -3.77 -19.25
C ASP A 97 23.38 -2.40 -19.27
N ALA A 98 22.65 -1.31 -19.19
CA ALA A 98 23.23 0.03 -19.07
C ALA A 98 24.12 0.18 -17.81
N VAL A 99 23.75 -0.45 -16.71
CA VAL A 99 24.58 -0.51 -15.49
C VAL A 99 25.79 -1.41 -15.68
N ARG A 100 25.60 -2.61 -16.24
CA ARG A 100 26.69 -3.60 -16.50
C ARG A 100 27.74 -3.05 -17.47
N GLN A 101 27.33 -2.35 -18.53
CA GLN A 101 28.23 -1.72 -19.52
C GLN A 101 29.15 -0.66 -18.91
N ARG A 102 28.77 -0.06 -17.78
CA ARG A 102 29.63 0.85 -17.00
C ARG A 102 30.65 0.12 -16.10
N GLY A 103 30.67 -1.19 -16.10
CA GLY A 103 31.54 -2.00 -15.25
C GLY A 103 31.11 -1.97 -13.77
N LEU A 104 29.87 -1.57 -13.46
CA LEU A 104 29.35 -1.51 -12.09
C LEU A 104 28.87 -2.89 -11.64
N LYS A 105 29.09 -3.21 -10.37
CA LYS A 105 28.57 -4.43 -9.75
C LYS A 105 27.07 -4.25 -9.47
N VAL A 106 26.24 -5.05 -10.11
CA VAL A 106 24.78 -5.03 -9.87
C VAL A 106 24.44 -5.91 -8.69
N LEU A 107 23.70 -5.34 -7.73
CA LEU A 107 23.07 -6.05 -6.63
C LEU A 107 21.55 -6.01 -6.83
N GLU A 108 20.93 -7.17 -6.98
CA GLU A 108 19.48 -7.24 -7.24
C GLU A 108 18.71 -7.44 -5.95
N ALA A 109 17.86 -6.45 -5.60
CA ALA A 109 16.89 -6.53 -4.51
C ALA A 109 15.46 -6.75 -5.03
N THR A 110 15.32 -7.14 -6.29
CA THR A 110 14.02 -7.39 -6.92
C THR A 110 13.24 -8.45 -6.15
N CYS A 111 12.03 -8.07 -5.71
CA CYS A 111 11.13 -8.99 -5.03
C CYS A 111 10.90 -10.25 -5.89
N PRO A 112 11.00 -11.47 -5.33
CA PRO A 112 10.75 -12.70 -6.08
C PRO A 112 9.39 -12.74 -6.79
N LEU A 113 8.35 -12.09 -6.21
CA LEU A 113 7.02 -12.01 -6.82
C LEU A 113 6.98 -11.06 -8.03
N VAL A 114 7.84 -10.04 -8.06
CA VAL A 114 8.04 -9.20 -9.24
C VAL A 114 8.79 -9.97 -10.34
N VAL A 115 9.77 -10.79 -9.97
CA VAL A 115 10.45 -11.69 -10.93
C VAL A 115 9.45 -12.66 -11.58
N VAL A 116 8.47 -13.16 -10.82
CA VAL A 116 7.39 -14.01 -11.37
C VAL A 116 6.55 -13.22 -12.39
N ALA A 117 6.25 -11.94 -12.12
CA ALA A 117 5.54 -11.10 -13.08
C ALA A 117 6.33 -10.87 -14.38
N HIS A 118 7.63 -10.60 -14.29
CA HIS A 118 8.50 -10.50 -15.48
C HIS A 118 8.49 -11.78 -16.31
N ARG A 119 8.63 -12.94 -15.66
CA ARG A 119 8.59 -14.26 -16.35
C ARG A 119 7.22 -14.52 -16.99
N ALA A 120 6.13 -14.11 -16.35
CA ALA A 120 4.79 -14.26 -16.90
C ALA A 120 4.61 -13.43 -18.18
N VAL A 121 5.07 -12.17 -18.18
CA VAL A 121 5.04 -11.30 -19.36
C VAL A 121 5.92 -11.86 -20.47
N ALA A 122 7.15 -12.26 -20.17
CA ALA A 122 8.06 -12.85 -21.14
C ALA A 122 7.48 -14.14 -21.77
N LYS A 123 6.83 -14.98 -20.95
CA LYS A 123 6.13 -16.18 -21.43
C LYS A 123 4.99 -15.82 -22.39
N LEU A 124 4.13 -14.88 -22.05
CA LEU A 124 3.02 -14.42 -22.91
C LEU A 124 3.54 -13.95 -24.27
N VAL A 125 4.60 -13.13 -24.27
CA VAL A 125 5.24 -12.63 -25.50
C VAL A 125 5.87 -13.79 -26.30
N GLY A 126 6.60 -14.70 -25.64
CA GLY A 126 7.21 -15.87 -26.28
C GLY A 126 6.17 -16.83 -26.88
N ASP A 127 4.98 -16.92 -26.28
CA ASP A 127 3.84 -17.68 -26.80
C ASP A 127 3.09 -16.92 -27.93
N GLY A 128 3.54 -15.73 -28.36
CA GLY A 128 2.99 -14.93 -29.44
C GLY A 128 1.74 -14.11 -29.08
N PHE A 129 1.53 -13.80 -27.80
CA PHE A 129 0.45 -12.91 -27.37
C PHE A 129 0.92 -11.45 -27.36
N HIS A 130 0.04 -10.53 -27.75
CA HIS A 130 0.25 -9.11 -27.51
C HIS A 130 0.07 -8.80 -26.03
N PRO A 131 1.10 -8.30 -25.31
CA PRO A 131 1.01 -8.10 -23.87
C PRO A 131 0.20 -6.88 -23.50
N ILE A 132 -0.72 -7.05 -22.55
CA ILE A 132 -1.45 -6.01 -21.85
C ILE A 132 -1.07 -6.06 -20.39
N ILE A 133 -0.57 -4.94 -19.85
CA ILE A 133 -0.25 -4.81 -18.44
C ILE A 133 -1.33 -3.98 -17.75
N ILE A 134 -2.07 -4.60 -16.81
CA ILE A 134 -3.03 -3.87 -15.98
C ILE A 134 -2.27 -3.23 -14.83
N GLY A 135 -2.09 -1.89 -14.89
CA GLY A 135 -1.28 -1.16 -13.92
C GLY A 135 -1.10 0.31 -14.28
N LYS A 136 -0.46 1.05 -13.37
CA LYS A 136 -0.16 2.46 -13.59
C LYS A 136 1.04 2.60 -14.53
N ARG A 137 0.85 3.19 -15.71
CA ARG A 137 1.85 3.31 -16.79
C ARG A 137 3.21 3.83 -16.32
N ASP A 138 3.21 4.88 -15.49
CA ASP A 138 4.44 5.53 -15.03
C ASP A 138 5.05 4.88 -13.78
N HIS A 139 4.45 3.80 -13.26
CA HIS A 139 5.00 3.09 -12.12
C HIS A 139 6.29 2.34 -12.51
N VAL A 140 7.31 2.40 -11.63
CA VAL A 140 8.62 1.78 -11.89
C VAL A 140 8.53 0.28 -12.23
N GLU A 141 7.66 -0.48 -11.55
CA GLU A 141 7.42 -1.89 -11.84
C GLU A 141 6.83 -2.09 -13.24
N VAL A 142 5.81 -1.29 -13.64
CA VAL A 142 5.18 -1.39 -14.96
C VAL A 142 6.19 -1.06 -16.06
N ARG A 143 7.00 -0.01 -15.86
CA ARG A 143 8.10 0.29 -16.79
C ARG A 143 9.08 -0.87 -16.88
N GLY A 144 9.50 -1.44 -15.76
CA GLY A 144 10.35 -2.64 -15.74
C GLY A 144 9.79 -3.80 -16.55
N LEU A 145 8.47 -4.04 -16.47
CA LEU A 145 7.78 -5.09 -17.23
C LEU A 145 7.67 -4.80 -18.73
N THR A 146 7.75 -3.53 -19.16
CA THR A 146 7.37 -3.13 -20.53
C THR A 146 8.49 -2.54 -21.36
N GLU A 147 9.54 -1.98 -20.76
CA GLU A 147 10.63 -1.28 -21.49
C GLU A 147 11.40 -2.17 -22.47
N ASP A 148 11.43 -3.48 -22.26
CA ASP A 148 12.10 -4.44 -23.15
C ASP A 148 11.17 -4.98 -24.26
N LEU A 149 9.89 -4.61 -24.26
CA LEU A 149 8.89 -5.09 -25.20
C LEU A 149 8.82 -4.22 -26.46
N ALA A 150 8.75 -4.86 -27.63
CA ALA A 150 8.62 -4.15 -28.91
C ALA A 150 7.24 -3.50 -29.08
N ALA A 151 6.18 -4.11 -28.51
CA ALA A 151 4.83 -3.61 -28.53
C ALA A 151 4.07 -4.10 -27.27
N PHE A 152 3.28 -3.23 -26.67
CA PHE A 152 2.47 -3.51 -25.49
C PHE A 152 1.39 -2.45 -25.30
N ASP A 153 0.38 -2.80 -24.51
CA ASP A 153 -0.58 -1.85 -23.98
C ASP A 153 -0.58 -1.85 -22.45
N VAL A 154 -0.86 -0.69 -21.85
CA VAL A 154 -1.06 -0.55 -20.42
C VAL A 154 -2.46 0.00 -20.17
N VAL A 155 -3.25 -0.70 -19.37
CA VAL A 155 -4.62 -0.32 -19.02
C VAL A 155 -4.78 -0.20 -17.51
N LEU A 156 -5.56 0.79 -17.07
CA LEU A 156 -5.89 0.99 -15.66
C LEU A 156 -7.36 1.32 -15.44
N SER A 157 -8.09 1.64 -16.50
CA SER A 157 -9.51 2.01 -16.52
C SER A 157 -10.29 1.28 -17.62
N GLU A 158 -11.61 1.37 -17.57
CA GLU A 158 -12.48 0.88 -18.64
C GLU A 158 -12.27 1.67 -19.94
N ASP A 159 -12.02 2.98 -19.83
CA ASP A 159 -11.73 3.82 -20.99
C ASP A 159 -10.44 3.39 -21.71
N ASP A 160 -9.41 2.97 -20.97
CA ASP A 160 -8.20 2.42 -21.59
C ASP A 160 -8.52 1.14 -22.39
N VAL A 161 -9.43 0.28 -21.87
CA VAL A 161 -9.88 -0.92 -22.60
C VAL A 161 -10.61 -0.53 -23.88
N LEU A 162 -11.40 0.55 -23.87
CA LEU A 162 -12.08 1.05 -25.06
C LEU A 162 -11.14 1.57 -26.15
N GLN A 163 -9.93 1.97 -25.80
CA GLN A 163 -8.90 2.45 -26.73
C GLN A 163 -8.02 1.34 -27.34
N LEU A 164 -8.14 0.10 -26.84
CA LEU A 164 -7.36 -1.03 -27.34
C LEU A 164 -7.71 -1.33 -28.81
N ALA A 165 -6.68 -1.48 -29.64
CA ALA A 165 -6.82 -1.98 -31.00
C ALA A 165 -7.05 -3.51 -30.99
N GLU A 166 -7.87 -4.02 -31.93
CA GLU A 166 -8.10 -5.45 -32.06
C GLU A 166 -6.80 -6.20 -32.44
N ARG A 167 -6.61 -7.34 -31.80
CA ARG A 167 -5.50 -8.28 -32.05
C ARG A 167 -6.07 -9.69 -32.00
N SER A 168 -5.42 -10.63 -32.70
CA SER A 168 -5.83 -12.04 -32.65
C SER A 168 -5.60 -12.69 -31.28
N ARG A 169 -4.58 -12.21 -30.52
CA ARG A 169 -4.16 -12.82 -29.24
C ARG A 169 -3.75 -11.75 -28.25
N PHE A 170 -4.38 -11.72 -27.08
CA PHE A 170 -4.03 -10.84 -25.96
C PHE A 170 -3.51 -11.63 -24.77
N GLY A 171 -2.32 -11.27 -24.27
CA GLY A 171 -1.75 -11.81 -23.05
C GLY A 171 -1.80 -10.80 -21.93
N ILE A 172 -2.58 -11.06 -20.88
CA ILE A 172 -2.81 -10.11 -19.79
C ILE A 172 -2.00 -10.51 -18.57
N ALA A 173 -1.24 -9.55 -18.03
CA ALA A 173 -0.62 -9.61 -16.72
C ALA A 173 -0.94 -8.30 -15.95
N ALA A 174 -0.60 -8.22 -14.67
CA ALA A 174 -0.88 -7.05 -13.85
C ALA A 174 0.36 -6.63 -13.05
N GLN A 175 0.44 -5.34 -12.74
CA GLN A 175 1.29 -4.81 -11.67
C GLN A 175 0.95 -5.53 -10.37
N THR A 176 1.96 -6.02 -9.64
CA THR A 176 1.79 -6.92 -8.48
C THR A 176 0.97 -6.32 -7.33
N THR A 177 0.85 -5.00 -7.28
CA THR A 177 0.13 -4.27 -6.24
C THR A 177 -1.25 -3.74 -6.67
N GLN A 178 -1.79 -4.15 -7.81
CA GLN A 178 -3.14 -3.79 -8.23
C GLN A 178 -4.22 -4.58 -7.45
N PRO A 179 -5.42 -4.01 -7.22
CA PRO A 179 -6.54 -4.76 -6.68
C PRO A 179 -6.94 -5.91 -7.63
N ILE A 180 -6.97 -7.13 -7.09
CA ILE A 180 -7.27 -8.33 -7.92
C ILE A 180 -8.65 -8.25 -8.57
N ASP A 181 -9.65 -7.70 -7.89
CA ASP A 181 -11.00 -7.57 -8.45
C ASP A 181 -11.03 -6.59 -9.62
N LYS A 182 -10.30 -5.47 -9.53
CA LYS A 182 -10.13 -4.52 -10.64
C LYS A 182 -9.43 -5.20 -11.83
N VAL A 183 -8.38 -5.98 -11.56
CA VAL A 183 -7.65 -6.71 -12.60
C VAL A 183 -8.56 -7.72 -13.30
N ARG A 184 -9.31 -8.51 -12.56
CA ARG A 184 -10.28 -9.47 -13.10
C ARG A 184 -11.39 -8.80 -13.89
N HIS A 185 -11.90 -7.68 -13.40
CA HIS A 185 -12.92 -6.88 -14.06
C HIS A 185 -12.44 -6.40 -15.44
N LEU A 186 -11.26 -5.74 -15.50
CA LEU A 186 -10.67 -5.23 -16.74
C LEU A 186 -10.34 -6.38 -17.73
N ALA A 187 -9.79 -7.48 -17.24
CA ALA A 187 -9.55 -8.67 -18.06
C ALA A 187 -10.85 -9.26 -18.64
N GLY A 188 -11.93 -9.23 -17.85
CA GLY A 188 -13.28 -9.60 -18.30
C GLY A 188 -13.84 -8.66 -19.38
N LEU A 189 -13.61 -7.34 -19.24
CA LEU A 189 -13.99 -6.36 -20.25
C LEU A 189 -13.25 -6.59 -21.58
N ILE A 190 -11.92 -6.84 -21.53
CA ILE A 190 -11.13 -7.15 -22.72
C ILE A 190 -11.69 -8.38 -23.45
N ARG A 191 -12.03 -9.47 -22.72
CA ARG A 191 -12.63 -10.66 -23.32
C ARG A 191 -14.00 -10.37 -24.00
N ARG A 192 -14.83 -9.56 -23.36
CA ARG A 192 -16.15 -9.17 -23.94
C ARG A 192 -16.00 -8.28 -25.16
N ARG A 193 -15.05 -7.35 -25.14
CA ARG A 193 -14.80 -6.43 -26.26
C ARG A 193 -14.26 -7.15 -27.50
N PHE A 194 -13.43 -8.18 -27.31
CA PHE A 194 -12.78 -8.91 -28.40
C PHE A 194 -13.14 -10.41 -28.37
N PRO A 195 -14.41 -10.76 -28.71
CA PRO A 195 -14.90 -12.13 -28.58
C PRO A 195 -14.21 -13.13 -29.52
N ASN A 196 -13.62 -12.64 -30.62
CA ASN A 196 -12.90 -13.46 -31.58
C ASN A 196 -11.39 -13.61 -31.27
N SER A 197 -10.89 -12.94 -30.24
CA SER A 197 -9.48 -12.98 -29.82
C SER A 197 -9.23 -14.06 -28.78
N GLU A 198 -8.09 -14.74 -28.88
CA GLU A 198 -7.62 -15.58 -27.78
C GLU A 198 -7.11 -14.66 -26.65
N VAL A 199 -7.73 -14.71 -25.47
CA VAL A 199 -7.34 -13.90 -24.31
C VAL A 199 -6.82 -14.79 -23.20
N ARG A 200 -5.51 -14.72 -22.94
CA ARG A 200 -4.85 -15.43 -21.85
C ARG A 200 -4.54 -14.46 -20.72
N PHE A 201 -5.00 -14.74 -19.52
CA PHE A 201 -4.72 -13.98 -18.30
C PHE A 201 -3.84 -14.80 -17.36
N ILE A 202 -2.70 -14.24 -16.96
CA ILE A 202 -1.84 -14.76 -15.89
C ILE A 202 -1.97 -13.82 -14.69
N ASP A 203 -2.45 -14.35 -13.57
CA ASP A 203 -2.60 -13.58 -12.33
C ASP A 203 -1.24 -13.35 -11.67
N THR A 204 -0.70 -12.16 -11.85
CA THR A 204 0.57 -11.70 -11.28
C THR A 204 0.40 -10.79 -10.06
N VAL A 205 -0.84 -10.54 -9.61
CA VAL A 205 -1.08 -9.82 -8.35
C VAL A 205 -0.53 -10.64 -7.19
N CYS A 206 0.36 -10.05 -6.40
CA CYS A 206 1.07 -10.79 -5.38
C CYS A 206 0.15 -11.16 -4.18
N GLN A 207 0.42 -12.31 -3.56
CA GLN A 207 -0.37 -12.79 -2.42
C GLN A 207 -0.38 -11.81 -1.24
N PRO A 208 0.74 -11.16 -0.86
CA PRO A 208 0.71 -10.14 0.19
C PRO A 208 -0.24 -8.97 -0.10
N THR A 209 -0.39 -8.57 -1.36
CA THR A 209 -1.35 -7.53 -1.75
C THR A 209 -2.80 -8.03 -1.58
N LYS A 210 -3.10 -9.23 -2.08
CA LYS A 210 -4.45 -9.83 -1.94
C LYS A 210 -4.87 -9.98 -0.48
N GLN A 211 -3.96 -10.47 0.39
CA GLN A 211 -4.22 -10.62 1.81
C GLN A 211 -4.54 -9.27 2.47
N ARG A 212 -3.76 -8.22 2.18
CA ARG A 212 -4.01 -6.88 2.75
C ARG A 212 -5.31 -6.26 2.26
N GLN A 213 -5.66 -6.46 0.99
CA GLN A 213 -6.93 -5.98 0.45
C GLN A 213 -8.12 -6.67 1.11
N ASN A 214 -8.07 -7.99 1.29
CA ASN A 214 -9.13 -8.73 1.97
C ASN A 214 -9.25 -8.28 3.44
N ALA A 215 -8.14 -8.22 4.17
CA ALA A 215 -8.12 -7.78 5.56
C ALA A 215 -8.61 -6.32 5.72
N ALA A 216 -8.29 -5.44 4.76
CA ALA A 216 -8.77 -4.06 4.75
C ALA A 216 -10.28 -3.97 4.46
N ASN A 217 -10.81 -4.80 3.56
CA ASN A 217 -12.25 -4.91 3.30
C ASN A 217 -13.01 -5.33 4.57
N GLU A 218 -12.55 -6.41 5.22
CA GLU A 218 -13.16 -6.95 6.44
C GLU A 218 -13.12 -5.93 7.59
N LEU A 219 -11.99 -5.23 7.74
CA LEU A 219 -11.82 -4.17 8.73
C LEU A 219 -12.79 -3.02 8.50
N ALA A 220 -12.87 -2.51 7.25
CA ALA A 220 -13.67 -1.34 6.90
C ALA A 220 -15.18 -1.54 7.10
N GLN A 221 -15.66 -2.80 7.02
CA GLN A 221 -17.07 -3.15 7.26
C GLN A 221 -17.46 -3.09 8.74
N GLN A 222 -16.49 -3.02 9.66
CA GLN A 222 -16.71 -3.13 11.10
C GLN A 222 -16.33 -1.84 11.85
N CYS A 223 -15.80 -0.82 11.15
CA CYS A 223 -15.24 0.37 11.75
C CYS A 223 -15.97 1.65 11.34
N ASP A 224 -16.11 2.56 12.29
CA ASP A 224 -16.66 3.90 12.04
C ASP A 224 -15.62 4.80 11.35
N VAL A 225 -14.36 4.61 11.70
CA VAL A 225 -13.21 5.32 11.12
C VAL A 225 -12.12 4.31 10.75
N VAL A 226 -11.49 4.47 9.59
CA VAL A 226 -10.34 3.67 9.18
C VAL A 226 -9.13 4.56 8.92
N ILE A 227 -8.03 4.25 9.57
CA ILE A 227 -6.73 4.90 9.34
C ILE A 227 -5.88 3.97 8.45
N VAL A 228 -5.53 4.47 7.27
CA VAL A 228 -4.65 3.79 6.31
C VAL A 228 -3.27 4.42 6.38
N ILE A 229 -2.29 3.68 6.91
CA ILE A 229 -0.93 4.18 7.14
C ILE A 229 -0.01 3.82 5.97
N GLY A 230 0.76 4.80 5.47
CA GLY A 230 1.79 4.52 4.47
C GLY A 230 2.14 5.69 3.56
N GLY A 231 3.16 5.51 2.73
CA GLY A 231 3.65 6.56 1.84
C GLY A 231 2.62 6.99 0.78
N ALA A 232 2.51 8.30 0.55
CA ALA A 232 1.59 8.88 -0.44
C ALA A 232 1.86 8.40 -1.88
N ASN A 233 3.12 8.05 -2.19
CA ASN A 233 3.51 7.55 -3.50
C ASN A 233 3.35 6.02 -3.65
N SER A 234 3.02 5.30 -2.57
CA SER A 234 2.80 3.87 -2.60
C SER A 234 1.48 3.53 -3.31
N ASN A 235 1.55 2.76 -4.41
CA ASN A 235 0.35 2.29 -5.09
C ASN A 235 -0.51 1.42 -4.16
N ASN A 236 0.12 0.50 -3.41
CA ASN A 236 -0.62 -0.37 -2.49
C ASN A 236 -1.36 0.44 -1.41
N THR A 237 -0.74 1.47 -0.81
CA THR A 237 -1.41 2.32 0.19
C THR A 237 -2.62 3.04 -0.38
N ARG A 238 -2.49 3.65 -1.57
CA ARG A 238 -3.62 4.33 -2.24
C ARG A 238 -4.76 3.38 -2.55
N GLU A 239 -4.45 2.18 -3.04
CA GLU A 239 -5.48 1.17 -3.33
C GLU A 239 -6.17 0.66 -2.04
N LEU A 240 -5.47 0.60 -0.89
CA LEU A 240 -6.10 0.31 0.40
C LEU A 240 -7.08 1.42 0.82
N VAL A 241 -6.75 2.70 0.61
CA VAL A 241 -7.69 3.82 0.86
C VAL A 241 -8.95 3.63 0.04
N VAL A 242 -8.82 3.42 -1.28
CA VAL A 242 -9.97 3.19 -2.18
C VAL A 242 -10.77 1.96 -1.75
N THR A 243 -10.09 0.90 -1.33
CA THR A 243 -10.72 -0.33 -0.87
C THR A 243 -11.55 -0.10 0.38
N CYS A 244 -10.99 0.55 1.41
CA CYS A 244 -11.69 0.86 2.65
C CYS A 244 -12.87 1.83 2.43
N SER A 245 -12.72 2.84 1.55
CA SER A 245 -13.75 3.85 1.27
C SER A 245 -15.02 3.27 0.62
N ARG A 246 -15.01 2.02 0.18
CA ARG A 246 -16.22 1.34 -0.31
C ARG A 246 -17.17 0.94 0.81
N TYR A 247 -16.66 0.77 2.03
CA TYR A 247 -17.39 0.22 3.17
C TYR A 247 -17.43 1.15 4.38
N CYS A 248 -16.45 2.05 4.53
CA CYS A 248 -16.37 3.03 5.60
C CYS A 248 -16.38 4.45 5.02
N ALA A 249 -17.25 5.32 5.56
CA ALA A 249 -17.37 6.71 5.10
C ALA A 249 -16.20 7.59 5.56
N HIS A 250 -15.55 7.24 6.67
CA HIS A 250 -14.47 8.02 7.28
C HIS A 250 -13.14 7.26 7.17
N VAL A 251 -12.50 7.39 6.00
CA VAL A 251 -11.19 6.78 5.73
C VAL A 251 -10.15 7.88 5.60
N HIS A 252 -9.11 7.82 6.42
CA HIS A 252 -8.04 8.81 6.43
C HIS A 252 -6.70 8.15 6.08
N HIS A 253 -5.99 8.75 5.14
CA HIS A 253 -4.63 8.36 4.80
C HIS A 253 -3.65 9.19 5.62
N VAL A 254 -2.73 8.53 6.31
CA VAL A 254 -1.68 9.16 7.11
C VAL A 254 -0.30 8.55 6.81
N GLN A 255 0.73 9.37 6.85
CA GLN A 255 2.12 8.93 6.71
C GLN A 255 2.83 8.86 8.06
N ALA A 256 2.42 9.71 9.01
CA ALA A 256 3.00 9.84 10.35
C ALA A 256 1.92 10.26 11.37
N THR A 257 2.29 10.30 12.65
CA THR A 257 1.43 10.76 13.75
C THR A 257 0.98 12.20 13.60
N THR A 258 1.77 13.04 12.94
CA THR A 258 1.48 14.46 12.68
C THR A 258 0.29 14.69 11.74
N ASP A 259 -0.08 13.69 10.96
CA ASP A 259 -1.20 13.77 10.02
C ASP A 259 -2.55 13.46 10.72
N LEU A 260 -2.52 12.91 11.94
CA LEU A 260 -3.72 12.56 12.69
C LEU A 260 -4.41 13.81 13.24
N GLN A 261 -5.74 13.85 13.15
CA GLN A 261 -6.58 14.90 13.71
C GLN A 261 -7.52 14.32 14.76
N ALA A 262 -7.53 14.91 15.97
CA ALA A 262 -8.32 14.40 17.10
C ALA A 262 -9.83 14.35 16.81
N ASN A 263 -10.35 15.33 16.04
CA ASN A 263 -11.75 15.40 15.67
C ASN A 263 -12.27 14.22 14.82
N TRP A 264 -11.40 13.46 14.18
CA TRP A 264 -11.81 12.25 13.46
C TRP A 264 -12.37 11.17 14.38
N PHE A 265 -12.02 11.21 15.67
CA PHE A 265 -12.29 10.16 16.64
C PHE A 265 -13.42 10.52 17.63
N GLU A 266 -13.95 11.75 17.61
CA GLU A 266 -14.89 12.27 18.62
C GLU A 266 -16.17 11.44 18.77
N SER A 267 -16.67 10.86 17.69
CA SER A 267 -17.90 10.03 17.70
C SER A 267 -17.62 8.55 17.35
N ALA A 268 -16.38 8.18 17.13
CA ALA A 268 -16.02 6.83 16.73
C ALA A 268 -16.12 5.86 17.92
N GLN A 269 -16.82 4.75 17.73
CA GLN A 269 -16.83 3.63 18.67
C GLN A 269 -15.77 2.61 18.30
N THR A 270 -15.52 2.43 17.00
CA THR A 270 -14.51 1.49 16.50
C THR A 270 -13.63 2.16 15.44
N VAL A 271 -12.33 2.16 15.70
CA VAL A 271 -11.30 2.68 14.78
C VAL A 271 -10.47 1.54 14.24
N GLY A 272 -10.45 1.40 12.92
CA GLY A 272 -9.65 0.41 12.20
C GLY A 272 -8.29 0.96 11.79
N ILE A 273 -7.25 0.14 11.89
CA ILE A 273 -5.89 0.47 11.43
C ILE A 273 -5.46 -0.55 10.38
N THR A 274 -5.09 -0.07 9.19
CA THR A 274 -4.40 -0.85 8.16
C THR A 274 -3.19 -0.08 7.63
N ALA A 275 -2.28 -0.78 6.94
CA ALA A 275 -1.05 -0.15 6.46
C ALA A 275 -0.55 -0.78 5.16
N GLY A 276 0.06 0.05 4.32
CA GLY A 276 0.64 -0.37 3.05
C GLY A 276 1.89 -1.25 3.18
N THR A 277 2.21 -1.97 2.11
CA THR A 277 3.29 -2.98 2.05
C THR A 277 4.72 -2.44 2.28
N SER A 278 4.91 -1.12 2.28
CA SER A 278 6.19 -0.46 2.57
C SER A 278 6.21 0.32 3.88
N THR A 279 5.20 0.15 4.74
CA THR A 279 5.08 0.88 6.01
C THR A 279 5.78 0.12 7.13
N PRO A 280 6.78 0.73 7.80
CA PRO A 280 7.47 0.12 8.95
C PRO A 280 6.54 -0.12 10.13
N ASP A 281 6.82 -1.20 10.89
CA ASP A 281 6.06 -1.54 12.10
C ASP A 281 6.17 -0.43 13.17
N SER A 282 7.31 0.27 13.26
CA SER A 282 7.52 1.41 14.16
C SER A 282 6.50 2.53 13.92
N VAL A 283 6.28 2.89 12.64
CA VAL A 283 5.32 3.94 12.26
C VAL A 283 3.88 3.51 12.61
N ILE A 284 3.54 2.25 12.38
CA ILE A 284 2.21 1.70 12.72
C ILE A 284 1.99 1.79 14.24
N ILE A 285 2.98 1.39 15.04
CA ILE A 285 2.92 1.42 16.50
C ILE A 285 2.79 2.87 17.02
N GLU A 286 3.54 3.81 16.45
CA GLU A 286 3.47 5.22 16.83
C GLU A 286 2.11 5.85 16.54
N VAL A 287 1.55 5.60 15.33
CA VAL A 287 0.22 6.06 14.94
C VAL A 287 -0.83 5.48 15.87
N GLU A 288 -0.80 4.19 16.15
CA GLU A 288 -1.75 3.53 17.06
C GLU A 288 -1.67 4.09 18.48
N ARG A 289 -0.46 4.31 19.02
CA ARG A 289 -0.27 4.95 20.34
C ARG A 289 -0.89 6.36 20.38
N GLN A 290 -0.76 7.11 19.30
CA GLN A 290 -1.35 8.44 19.23
C GLN A 290 -2.89 8.40 19.19
N ILE A 291 -3.47 7.41 18.48
CA ILE A 291 -4.92 7.21 18.48
C ILE A 291 -5.41 6.82 19.88
N HIS A 292 -4.68 5.98 20.62
CA HIS A 292 -5.00 5.67 22.02
C HIS A 292 -4.98 6.92 22.91
N ARG A 293 -4.02 7.85 22.73
CA ARG A 293 -3.97 9.11 23.47
C ARG A 293 -5.20 9.99 23.19
N PHE A 294 -5.69 10.02 21.95
CA PHE A 294 -6.93 10.73 21.64
C PHE A 294 -8.13 10.07 22.31
N ALA A 295 -8.22 8.75 22.33
CA ALA A 295 -9.27 8.02 23.03
C ALA A 295 -9.31 8.35 24.54
N ASP A 296 -8.13 8.33 25.18
CA ASP A 296 -8.02 8.60 26.62
C ASP A 296 -8.26 10.08 26.97
N SER A 297 -7.91 11.03 26.08
CA SER A 297 -8.15 12.47 26.31
C SER A 297 -9.63 12.88 26.20
N HIS A 298 -10.43 12.15 25.43
CA HIS A 298 -11.88 12.37 25.35
C HIS A 298 -12.64 11.91 26.60
N ASP A 299 -12.06 10.99 27.41
CA ASP A 299 -12.65 10.50 28.64
C ASP A 299 -12.56 11.53 29.81
N PHE A 300 -11.64 12.52 29.72
CA PHE A 300 -11.43 13.56 30.74
C PHE A 300 -12.25 14.84 30.55
N SER A 301 -13.02 15.00 29.47
CA SER A 301 -13.82 16.21 29.19
C SER A 301 -15.22 16.19 29.80
N GLN A 302 -15.49 15.42 30.86
CA GLN A 302 -16.67 15.56 31.70
C GLN A 302 -16.39 16.65 32.74
N PRO A 303 -17.24 17.70 32.86
CA PRO A 303 -17.07 18.69 33.92
C PRO A 303 -17.29 18.03 35.29
N HIS A 304 -16.26 18.06 36.13
CA HIS A 304 -16.43 17.81 37.56
C HIS A 304 -17.45 18.85 38.08
N THR A 305 -18.69 18.43 38.25
CA THR A 305 -19.68 19.17 39.05
C THR A 305 -19.15 19.20 40.47
N ASN A 306 -18.55 20.33 40.86
CA ASN A 306 -18.26 20.65 42.25
C ASN A 306 -19.55 20.58 43.05
N LEU A 307 -19.67 19.58 43.89
CA LEU A 307 -20.59 19.55 45.01
C LEU A 307 -20.06 20.55 46.03
N GLU A 308 -20.51 21.84 45.91
CA GLU A 308 -20.37 22.77 47.00
C GLU A 308 -21.28 22.33 48.15
N HIS A 309 -20.63 21.86 49.23
CA HIS A 309 -21.24 21.71 50.52
C HIS A 309 -21.61 23.11 51.06
N HIS A 310 -22.88 23.47 51.06
CA HIS A 310 -23.40 24.49 51.97
C HIS A 310 -23.65 23.82 53.32
N ILE A 311 -22.73 24.13 54.26
CA ILE A 311 -22.99 24.03 55.72
C ILE A 311 -23.40 25.42 56.15
N ALA A 312 -24.63 25.58 56.62
CA ALA A 312 -25.05 26.53 57.62
C ALA A 312 -26.39 26.05 58.23
#